data_11e8a1a6f01dcd71fbcfa4169537118f
#
_entry.id   11e8a1a6f01dcd71fbcfa4169537118f
#
_cell.length_a   1.000
_cell.length_b   1.000
_cell.length_c   1.000
_cell.angle_alpha   90.00
_cell.angle_beta   90.00
_cell.angle_gamma   90.00
#
_symmetry.space_group_name_H-M   'P 1'
#
loop_
_entity.id
_entity.type
_entity.pdbx_description
1 polymer ?
#
loop_
_entity_poly.entity_id
_entity_poly.type
_entity_poly.pdbx_seq_one_letter_code
_entity_poly.pdbx_strand_id
1 'polypeptide(L)'
;MSIIVVVGSQWGDEGKGKITDFLAERADVIARYQGGNNAGHTIKFDGKTYKLQLIPSGIFNEEKLSIIGNGLVVDPKWICSEIDRLRESGVTCKGLRISNRAHVVLPYHLKLDEVEEARRGENKIGTTKKGIGPCYVDKYKRCGIRIADLLDADLFKKKLEQNLKEKNELFEKIYETEGFTVEEIFNEYFEYGKQLAQYVTDTSKVLEDAQNENKNILFEGAQGVMLDIDHGTYPYVTSSNPSAGGITVGNGFVPTNGLKVLGISKAYTSRVGDGPFPTELFDEIGDTIREVGHEYGTVTKRPRRIGWFDTVVMRHSARVSGMTNLSVNCLDVLSGLKEIKICTAYDYKGEILTEYPANENIIKDCKPIYETLPGFDEDITGVKSLDELPENARKYLEKIEELVGVKISVFSTGPDRTQTHLLEDLWN
;
A
#
# COMPACT_ATOMS: atom_id res chain seq x y z
N MET A 1 12.52 22.09 -4.52
CA MET A 1 11.38 21.39 -3.93
C MET A 1 10.85 20.38 -4.93
N SER A 2 10.69 19.15 -4.51
CA SER A 2 10.05 18.09 -5.30
C SER A 2 9.04 17.35 -4.44
N ILE A 3 7.97 16.89 -5.06
CA ILE A 3 6.93 16.10 -4.44
C ILE A 3 6.90 14.75 -5.15
N ILE A 4 7.14 13.68 -4.41
CA ILE A 4 7.13 12.31 -4.94
C ILE A 4 6.00 11.53 -4.28
N VAL A 5 5.23 10.81 -5.09
CA VAL A 5 4.23 9.84 -4.64
C VAL A 5 4.71 8.45 -5.04
N VAL A 6 4.86 7.57 -4.07
CA VAL A 6 5.18 6.16 -4.28
C VAL A 6 3.89 5.35 -4.24
N VAL A 7 3.55 4.69 -5.35
CA VAL A 7 2.38 3.82 -5.46
C VAL A 7 2.79 2.39 -5.87
N GLY A 8 2.11 1.37 -5.36
CA GLY A 8 2.24 0.02 -5.90
C GLY A 8 1.47 -0.11 -7.20
N SER A 9 2.10 -0.60 -8.26
CA SER A 9 1.48 -0.66 -9.58
C SER A 9 0.68 -1.93 -9.84
N GLN A 10 0.77 -2.92 -8.96
CA GLN A 10 0.16 -4.24 -9.07
C GLN A 10 -0.82 -4.46 -7.90
N TRP A 11 -0.81 -5.64 -7.28
CA TRP A 11 -1.70 -6.00 -6.16
C TRP A 11 -1.07 -5.85 -4.76
N GLY A 12 -0.09 -4.99 -4.59
CA GLY A 12 0.68 -4.87 -3.34
C GLY A 12 1.91 -5.79 -3.33
N ASP A 13 2.70 -5.67 -2.26
CA ASP A 13 3.92 -6.47 -2.07
C ASP A 13 5.01 -6.28 -3.14
N GLU A 14 4.98 -5.16 -3.90
CA GLU A 14 5.95 -4.84 -4.94
C GLU A 14 7.34 -4.41 -4.39
N GLY A 15 7.51 -4.39 -3.07
CA GLY A 15 8.75 -3.93 -2.46
C GLY A 15 8.83 -2.41 -2.24
N LYS A 16 7.67 -1.73 -2.19
CA LYS A 16 7.57 -0.27 -1.95
C LYS A 16 8.39 0.20 -0.75
N GLY A 17 8.38 -0.55 0.36
CA GLY A 17 9.06 -0.16 1.58
C GLY A 17 10.55 0.14 1.38
N LYS A 18 11.26 -0.68 0.58
CA LYS A 18 12.67 -0.47 0.24
C LYS A 18 12.88 0.83 -0.54
N ILE A 19 12.06 1.08 -1.54
CA ILE A 19 12.17 2.29 -2.38
C ILE A 19 11.75 3.54 -1.59
N THR A 20 10.71 3.44 -0.77
CA THR A 20 10.27 4.53 0.11
C THR A 20 11.36 4.90 1.12
N ASP A 21 11.98 3.91 1.77
CA ASP A 21 13.10 4.12 2.70
C ASP A 21 14.30 4.79 2.01
N PHE A 22 14.62 4.33 0.80
CA PHE A 22 15.67 4.93 -0.02
C PHE A 22 15.38 6.41 -0.35
N LEU A 23 14.16 6.73 -0.79
CA LEU A 23 13.76 8.10 -1.12
C LEU A 23 13.59 8.98 0.13
N ALA A 24 13.20 8.38 1.25
CA ALA A 24 13.00 9.10 2.50
C ALA A 24 14.28 9.79 3.02
N GLU A 25 15.48 9.39 2.60
CA GLU A 25 16.72 10.06 2.99
C GLU A 25 16.75 11.54 2.61
N ARG A 26 16.22 11.88 1.45
CA ARG A 26 16.21 13.26 0.92
C ARG A 26 14.87 13.97 1.09
N ALA A 27 13.88 13.32 1.66
CA ALA A 27 12.61 13.95 2.01
C ALA A 27 12.71 14.68 3.34
N ASP A 28 12.08 15.85 3.46
CA ASP A 28 11.88 16.57 4.71
C ASP A 28 10.57 16.13 5.39
N VAL A 29 9.59 15.73 4.60
CA VAL A 29 8.28 15.29 5.06
C VAL A 29 7.93 13.97 4.40
N ILE A 30 7.52 12.97 5.20
CA ILE A 30 6.99 11.71 4.72
C ILE A 30 5.55 11.57 5.20
N ALA A 31 4.60 11.41 4.27
CA ALA A 31 3.17 11.38 4.58
C ALA A 31 2.49 10.14 4.02
N ARG A 32 1.71 9.47 4.85
CA ARG A 32 0.77 8.43 4.40
C ARG A 32 -0.61 9.04 4.19
N TYR A 33 -1.32 8.56 3.18
CA TYR A 33 -2.59 9.16 2.75
C TYR A 33 -3.80 8.22 2.77
N GLN A 34 -3.62 6.90 2.92
CA GLN A 34 -4.73 5.93 2.87
C GLN A 34 -4.38 4.62 3.60
N GLY A 35 -5.42 3.77 3.80
CA GLY A 35 -5.29 2.48 4.46
C GLY A 35 -5.35 2.60 5.99
N GLY A 36 -4.67 1.71 6.67
CA GLY A 36 -4.61 1.64 8.12
C GLY A 36 -3.53 0.66 8.57
N ASN A 37 -3.72 -0.01 9.70
CA ASN A 37 -2.81 -1.03 10.21
C ASN A 37 -2.92 -2.40 9.50
N ASN A 38 -3.66 -2.46 8.37
CA ASN A 38 -3.71 -3.62 7.47
C ASN A 38 -2.52 -3.73 6.52
N ALA A 39 -1.74 -2.67 6.37
CA ALA A 39 -0.49 -2.65 5.60
C ALA A 39 0.70 -2.54 6.56
N GLY A 40 1.77 -3.23 6.25
CA GLY A 40 3.01 -3.14 7.04
C GLY A 40 4.22 -3.08 6.12
N HIS A 41 5.25 -2.38 6.57
CA HIS A 41 6.54 -2.35 5.90
C HIS A 41 7.66 -2.57 6.92
N THR A 42 8.75 -3.13 6.44
CA THR A 42 9.92 -3.43 7.25
C THR A 42 11.03 -2.45 6.88
N ILE A 43 11.60 -1.80 7.89
CA ILE A 43 12.73 -0.88 7.75
C ILE A 43 13.91 -1.43 8.54
N LYS A 44 15.09 -1.32 7.96
CA LYS A 44 16.35 -1.58 8.66
C LYS A 44 17.01 -0.24 9.01
N PHE A 45 17.17 0.02 10.30
CA PHE A 45 17.78 1.23 10.80
C PHE A 45 18.74 0.90 11.95
N ASP A 46 19.96 1.42 11.91
CA ASP A 46 21.01 1.20 12.91
C ASP A 46 21.21 -0.30 13.26
N GLY A 47 21.27 -1.15 12.23
CA GLY A 47 21.45 -2.60 12.37
C GLY A 47 20.25 -3.35 12.95
N LYS A 48 19.16 -2.67 13.27
CA LYS A 48 17.92 -3.24 13.78
C LYS A 48 16.83 -3.29 12.70
N THR A 49 15.91 -4.21 12.85
CA THR A 49 14.77 -4.37 11.94
C THR A 49 13.49 -3.93 12.64
N TYR A 50 12.79 -2.97 12.04
CA TYR A 50 11.53 -2.42 12.54
C TYR A 50 10.39 -2.78 11.59
N LYS A 51 9.24 -3.14 12.17
CA LYS A 51 8.00 -3.39 11.43
C LYS A 51 7.02 -2.28 11.76
N LEU A 52 6.80 -1.37 10.81
CA LEU A 52 5.85 -0.26 10.92
C LEU A 52 4.56 -0.61 10.19
N GLN A 53 3.43 -0.10 10.70
CA GLN A 53 2.12 -0.29 10.07
C GLN A 53 1.36 1.02 9.85
N LEU A 54 1.27 1.89 10.85
CA LEU A 54 0.62 3.20 10.72
C LEU A 54 1.64 4.32 10.53
N ILE A 55 2.75 4.25 11.24
CA ILE A 55 3.75 5.31 11.27
C ILE A 55 4.57 5.29 9.97
N PRO A 56 4.77 6.46 9.30
CA PRO A 56 5.58 6.56 8.09
C PRO A 56 7.07 6.24 8.33
N SER A 57 7.76 5.87 7.25
CA SER A 57 9.18 5.47 7.26
C SER A 57 10.16 6.55 7.76
N GLY A 58 9.79 7.82 7.69
CA GLY A 58 10.65 8.93 8.14
C GLY A 58 10.87 9.07 9.64
N ILE A 59 10.16 8.29 10.45
CA ILE A 59 10.12 8.44 11.93
C ILE A 59 11.49 8.27 12.62
N PHE A 60 12.43 7.58 11.99
CA PHE A 60 13.75 7.32 12.53
C PHE A 60 14.68 8.55 12.51
N ASN A 61 14.31 9.60 11.81
CA ASN A 61 15.04 10.86 11.78
C ASN A 61 14.19 11.98 12.41
N GLU A 62 14.66 12.52 13.55
CA GLU A 62 13.93 13.52 14.33
C GLU A 62 13.75 14.88 13.63
N GLU A 63 14.57 15.17 12.62
CA GLU A 63 14.49 16.41 11.84
C GLU A 63 13.37 16.34 10.77
N LYS A 64 12.84 15.13 10.50
CA LYS A 64 11.80 14.91 9.49
C LYS A 64 10.41 14.87 10.10
N LEU A 65 9.45 15.32 9.31
CA LEU A 65 8.03 15.16 9.67
C LEU A 65 7.49 13.83 9.12
N SER A 66 6.83 13.08 9.99
CA SER A 66 6.15 11.82 9.65
C SER A 66 4.64 12.01 9.86
N ILE A 67 3.90 12.07 8.76
CA ILE A 67 2.50 12.50 8.76
C ILE A 67 1.56 11.30 8.53
N ILE A 68 0.59 11.12 9.41
CA ILE A 68 -0.57 10.26 9.21
C ILE A 68 -1.73 11.16 8.77
N GLY A 69 -2.07 11.08 7.48
CA GLY A 69 -3.11 11.91 6.86
C GLY A 69 -4.53 11.52 7.25
N ASN A 70 -5.48 12.37 6.90
CA ASN A 70 -6.91 12.16 7.21
C ASN A 70 -7.55 10.99 6.43
N GLY A 71 -6.90 10.52 5.39
CA GLY A 71 -7.37 9.38 4.61
C GLY A 71 -7.09 8.03 5.25
N LEU A 72 -6.16 7.95 6.21
CA LEU A 72 -5.99 6.73 6.99
C LEU A 72 -7.14 6.55 7.98
N VAL A 73 -7.39 5.29 8.32
CA VAL A 73 -8.16 4.94 9.52
C VAL A 73 -7.17 4.47 10.59
N VAL A 74 -7.24 5.09 11.76
CA VAL A 74 -6.25 4.96 12.84
C VAL A 74 -6.83 4.12 13.97
N ASP A 75 -6.18 3.03 14.29
CA ASP A 75 -6.44 2.26 15.51
C ASP A 75 -5.60 2.84 16.64
N PRO A 76 -6.22 3.53 17.65
CA PRO A 76 -5.50 4.18 18.75
C PRO A 76 -4.68 3.21 19.59
N LYS A 77 -5.21 2.03 19.85
CA LYS A 77 -4.50 0.97 20.59
C LYS A 77 -3.24 0.53 19.85
N TRP A 78 -3.38 0.34 18.54
CA TRP A 78 -2.26 -0.10 17.71
C TRP A 78 -1.17 0.95 17.58
N ILE A 79 -1.53 2.21 17.30
CA ILE A 79 -0.53 3.26 17.12
C ILE A 79 0.19 3.61 18.43
N CYS A 80 -0.49 3.60 19.59
CA CYS A 80 0.17 3.75 20.89
C CYS A 80 1.20 2.64 21.12
N SER A 81 0.84 1.38 20.85
CA SER A 81 1.77 0.25 20.94
C SER A 81 2.95 0.37 19.97
N GLU A 82 2.74 0.92 18.76
CA GLU A 82 3.80 1.15 17.79
C GLU A 82 4.76 2.27 18.26
N ILE A 83 4.22 3.36 18.82
CA ILE A 83 5.00 4.45 19.44
C ILE A 83 5.84 3.93 20.62
N ASP A 84 5.25 3.13 21.50
CA ASP A 84 5.94 2.62 22.68
C ASP A 84 7.13 1.72 22.28
N ARG A 85 6.93 0.82 21.34
CA ARG A 85 8.03 -0.03 20.79
C ARG A 85 9.16 0.80 20.15
N LEU A 86 8.82 1.88 19.46
CA LEU A 86 9.81 2.78 18.90
C LEU A 86 10.58 3.51 19.99
N ARG A 87 9.91 4.02 21.03
CA ARG A 87 10.53 4.70 22.19
C ARG A 87 11.44 3.77 22.97
N GLU A 88 11.02 2.53 23.21
CA GLU A 88 11.86 1.49 23.83
C GLU A 88 13.14 1.23 23.06
N SER A 89 13.11 1.44 21.74
CA SER A 89 14.26 1.29 20.86
C SER A 89 15.08 2.58 20.72
N GLY A 90 14.72 3.67 21.44
CA GLY A 90 15.42 4.94 21.42
C GLY A 90 14.92 5.96 20.39
N VAL A 91 13.81 5.67 19.68
CA VAL A 91 13.22 6.61 18.71
C VAL A 91 12.20 7.50 19.41
N THR A 92 12.38 8.81 19.40
CA THR A 92 11.56 9.75 20.21
C THR A 92 10.16 10.00 19.66
N CYS A 93 9.93 9.72 18.38
CA CYS A 93 8.70 10.04 17.64
C CYS A 93 8.34 11.54 17.62
N LYS A 94 9.31 12.45 17.84
CA LYS A 94 9.11 13.90 17.89
C LYS A 94 8.52 14.48 16.61
N GLY A 95 8.92 13.93 15.46
CA GLY A 95 8.44 14.33 14.13
C GLY A 95 7.05 13.83 13.76
N LEU A 96 6.41 12.95 14.56
CA LEU A 96 5.10 12.39 14.24
C LEU A 96 4.00 13.47 14.27
N ARG A 97 3.13 13.45 13.26
CA ARG A 97 1.92 14.27 13.19
C ARG A 97 0.74 13.40 12.74
N ILE A 98 -0.36 13.47 13.46
CA ILE A 98 -1.59 12.71 13.20
C ILE A 98 -2.71 13.68 12.86
N SER A 99 -3.38 13.46 11.74
CA SER A 99 -4.50 14.30 11.33
C SER A 99 -5.64 14.24 12.36
N ASN A 100 -6.07 15.41 12.81
CA ASN A 100 -7.25 15.56 13.65
C ASN A 100 -8.55 15.10 12.94
N ARG A 101 -8.52 14.97 11.59
CA ARG A 101 -9.64 14.51 10.75
C ARG A 101 -9.58 13.03 10.40
N ALA A 102 -8.53 12.30 10.77
CA ALA A 102 -8.46 10.83 10.56
C ALA A 102 -9.56 10.13 11.36
N HIS A 103 -10.12 9.04 10.80
CA HIS A 103 -11.15 8.26 11.46
C HIS A 103 -10.55 7.21 12.39
N VAL A 104 -11.25 6.94 13.47
CA VAL A 104 -10.81 6.03 14.55
C VAL A 104 -11.37 4.64 14.31
N VAL A 105 -10.50 3.64 14.28
CA VAL A 105 -10.89 2.23 14.33
C VAL A 105 -11.16 1.87 15.80
N LEU A 106 -12.35 1.34 16.06
CA LEU A 106 -12.82 0.96 17.40
C LEU A 106 -13.12 -0.55 17.45
N PRO A 107 -13.23 -1.17 18.64
CA PRO A 107 -13.42 -2.61 18.81
C PRO A 107 -14.57 -3.18 17.99
N TYR A 108 -15.68 -2.46 17.88
CA TYR A 108 -16.82 -2.90 17.10
C TYR A 108 -16.54 -2.98 15.59
N HIS A 109 -15.57 -2.21 15.05
CA HIS A 109 -15.14 -2.34 13.67
C HIS A 109 -14.36 -3.65 13.43
N LEU A 110 -13.48 -4.02 14.38
CA LEU A 110 -12.74 -5.28 14.31
C LEU A 110 -13.71 -6.47 14.35
N LYS A 111 -14.68 -6.42 15.27
CA LYS A 111 -15.68 -7.46 15.41
C LYS A 111 -16.58 -7.57 14.19
N LEU A 112 -17.02 -6.43 13.59
CA LEU A 112 -17.79 -6.42 12.35
C LEU A 112 -17.01 -7.09 11.21
N ASP A 113 -15.74 -6.70 11.01
CA ASP A 113 -14.87 -7.27 9.97
C ASP A 113 -14.76 -8.81 10.12
N GLU A 114 -14.66 -9.30 11.36
CA GLU A 114 -14.59 -10.73 11.64
C GLU A 114 -15.91 -11.48 11.34
N VAL A 115 -17.04 -10.98 11.85
CA VAL A 115 -18.33 -11.66 11.71
C VAL A 115 -18.87 -11.58 10.28
N GLU A 116 -18.66 -10.46 9.59
CA GLU A 116 -19.02 -10.30 8.17
C GLU A 116 -18.23 -11.23 7.27
N GLU A 117 -16.91 -11.32 7.48
CA GLU A 117 -16.05 -12.21 6.71
C GLU A 117 -16.38 -13.69 6.98
N ALA A 118 -16.70 -14.05 8.22
CA ALA A 118 -17.14 -15.40 8.57
C ALA A 118 -18.48 -15.76 7.89
N ARG A 119 -19.43 -14.82 7.82
CA ARG A 119 -20.76 -15.02 7.21
C ARG A 119 -20.71 -15.17 5.70
N ARG A 120 -19.69 -14.62 5.03
CA ARG A 120 -19.52 -14.75 3.57
C ARG A 120 -19.23 -16.18 3.11
N GLY A 121 -18.80 -17.08 3.99
CA GLY A 121 -18.54 -18.47 3.67
C GLY A 121 -17.51 -18.63 2.54
N GLU A 122 -17.92 -19.17 1.39
CA GLU A 122 -17.07 -19.35 0.21
C GLU A 122 -16.77 -18.03 -0.54
N ASN A 123 -17.58 -16.99 -0.35
CA ASN A 123 -17.42 -15.67 -0.98
C ASN A 123 -16.57 -14.72 -0.14
N LYS A 124 -15.60 -15.24 0.58
CA LYS A 124 -14.66 -14.42 1.38
C LYS A 124 -13.85 -13.49 0.49
N ILE A 125 -13.61 -12.28 1.00
CA ILE A 125 -12.72 -11.30 0.36
C ILE A 125 -11.26 -11.53 0.79
N GLY A 126 -11.06 -12.17 1.96
CA GLY A 126 -9.73 -12.36 2.54
C GLY A 126 -9.27 -11.13 3.33
N THR A 127 -10.15 -10.55 4.15
CA THR A 127 -9.84 -9.37 4.95
C THR A 127 -8.74 -9.64 5.97
N THR A 128 -8.09 -8.57 6.44
CA THR A 128 -7.06 -8.65 7.50
C THR A 128 -7.64 -8.71 8.90
N LYS A 129 -8.96 -8.61 9.05
CA LYS A 129 -9.69 -8.55 10.34
C LYS A 129 -9.21 -7.40 11.25
N LYS A 130 -8.81 -6.29 10.65
CA LYS A 130 -8.35 -5.08 11.35
C LYS A 130 -9.39 -3.98 11.41
N GLY A 131 -10.64 -4.26 11.01
CA GLY A 131 -11.74 -3.31 11.05
C GLY A 131 -11.64 -2.15 10.06
N ILE A 132 -10.76 -2.26 9.06
CA ILE A 132 -10.48 -1.17 8.10
C ILE A 132 -11.72 -0.89 7.26
N GLY A 133 -12.30 -1.91 6.63
CA GLY A 133 -13.51 -1.80 5.82
C GLY A 133 -14.68 -1.20 6.61
N PRO A 134 -15.08 -1.78 7.73
CA PRO A 134 -16.15 -1.23 8.57
C PRO A 134 -15.93 0.22 9.03
N CYS A 135 -14.69 0.63 9.31
CA CYS A 135 -14.38 2.00 9.67
C CYS A 135 -14.57 2.98 8.48
N TYR A 136 -14.17 2.58 7.27
CA TYR A 136 -14.47 3.35 6.06
C TYR A 136 -15.98 3.41 5.77
N VAL A 137 -16.73 2.34 6.00
CA VAL A 137 -18.20 2.34 5.89
C VAL A 137 -18.79 3.40 6.80
N ASP A 138 -18.39 3.43 8.08
CA ASP A 138 -18.87 4.45 9.04
C ASP A 138 -18.49 5.88 8.63
N LYS A 139 -17.30 6.09 8.06
CA LYS A 139 -16.88 7.37 7.49
C LYS A 139 -17.85 7.84 6.40
N TYR A 140 -18.17 6.99 5.42
CA TYR A 140 -19.07 7.33 4.31
C TYR A 140 -20.54 7.38 4.73
N LYS A 141 -20.94 6.59 5.72
CA LYS A 141 -22.25 6.67 6.39
C LYS A 141 -22.39 7.94 7.23
N ARG A 142 -21.29 8.65 7.48
CA ARG A 142 -21.22 9.91 8.25
C ARG A 142 -21.53 9.74 9.75
N CYS A 143 -21.30 8.56 10.29
CA CYS A 143 -21.34 8.27 11.72
C CYS A 143 -19.95 7.97 12.32
N GLY A 144 -18.89 8.01 11.51
CA GLY A 144 -17.53 7.76 11.97
C GLY A 144 -17.04 8.75 13.04
N ILE A 145 -16.22 8.25 13.93
CA ILE A 145 -15.57 9.05 14.98
C ILE A 145 -14.18 9.44 14.51
N ARG A 146 -13.83 10.72 14.61
CA ARG A 146 -12.53 11.27 14.22
C ARG A 146 -11.58 11.35 15.40
N ILE A 147 -10.29 11.50 15.13
CA ILE A 147 -9.28 11.75 16.17
C ILE A 147 -9.63 13.00 17.02
N ALA A 148 -10.10 14.08 16.38
CA ALA A 148 -10.54 15.26 17.10
C ALA A 148 -11.69 14.97 18.08
N ASP A 149 -12.63 14.12 17.69
CA ASP A 149 -13.76 13.72 18.55
C ASP A 149 -13.27 12.87 19.74
N LEU A 150 -12.28 12.01 19.53
CA LEU A 150 -11.67 11.17 20.56
C LEU A 150 -11.02 11.98 21.69
N LEU A 151 -10.57 13.21 21.39
CA LEU A 151 -9.93 14.11 22.37
C LEU A 151 -10.95 14.89 23.22
N ASP A 152 -12.22 14.89 22.83
CA ASP A 152 -13.31 15.53 23.57
C ASP A 152 -14.17 14.46 24.25
N ALA A 153 -14.08 14.37 25.58
CA ALA A 153 -14.72 13.31 26.36
C ALA A 153 -16.24 13.24 26.15
N ASP A 154 -16.91 14.39 26.18
CA ASP A 154 -18.37 14.46 26.06
C ASP A 154 -18.84 14.12 24.66
N LEU A 155 -18.14 14.65 23.65
CA LEU A 155 -18.43 14.38 22.25
C LEU A 155 -18.15 12.93 21.89
N PHE A 156 -17.01 12.38 22.35
CA PHE A 156 -16.65 10.98 22.11
C PHE A 156 -17.71 10.04 22.72
N LYS A 157 -18.05 10.24 23.98
CA LYS A 157 -19.05 9.42 24.66
C LYS A 157 -20.40 9.47 23.96
N LYS A 158 -20.87 10.67 23.60
CA LYS A 158 -22.12 10.86 22.87
C LYS A 158 -22.16 10.14 21.52
N LYS A 159 -21.10 10.28 20.72
CA LYS A 159 -21.01 9.58 19.41
C LYS A 159 -20.94 8.07 19.58
N LEU A 160 -20.22 7.60 20.58
CA LEU A 160 -20.09 6.18 20.90
C LEU A 160 -21.44 5.57 21.29
N GLU A 161 -22.21 6.24 22.16
CA GLU A 161 -23.59 5.84 22.52
C GLU A 161 -24.50 5.70 21.27
N GLN A 162 -24.43 6.67 20.38
CA GLN A 162 -25.22 6.64 19.14
C GLN A 162 -24.83 5.48 18.24
N ASN A 163 -23.53 5.25 18.05
CA ASN A 163 -23.04 4.19 17.17
C ASN A 163 -23.31 2.79 17.78
N LEU A 164 -23.07 2.61 19.07
CA LEU A 164 -23.25 1.31 19.72
C LEU A 164 -24.71 0.87 19.72
N LYS A 165 -25.67 1.77 19.77
CA LYS A 165 -27.08 1.41 19.67
C LYS A 165 -27.36 0.61 18.39
N GLU A 166 -26.89 1.08 17.24
CA GLU A 166 -27.07 0.38 15.95
C GLU A 166 -26.18 -0.86 15.83
N LYS A 167 -24.91 -0.74 16.25
CA LYS A 167 -23.95 -1.84 16.12
C LYS A 167 -24.33 -3.03 17.01
N ASN A 168 -24.80 -2.79 18.23
CA ASN A 168 -25.26 -3.85 19.12
C ASN A 168 -26.52 -4.54 18.59
N GLU A 169 -27.45 -3.80 17.97
CA GLU A 169 -28.58 -4.44 17.29
C GLU A 169 -28.14 -5.39 16.18
N LEU A 170 -27.10 -5.01 15.40
CA LEU A 170 -26.54 -5.89 14.37
C LEU A 170 -25.87 -7.12 14.99
N PHE A 171 -25.07 -6.94 16.04
CA PHE A 171 -24.41 -8.04 16.73
C PHE A 171 -25.40 -9.03 17.32
N GLU A 172 -26.37 -8.55 18.06
CA GLU A 172 -27.32 -9.40 18.76
C GLU A 172 -28.34 -10.06 17.83
N LYS A 173 -28.96 -9.27 16.91
CA LYS A 173 -30.09 -9.75 16.08
C LYS A 173 -29.68 -10.42 14.78
N ILE A 174 -28.54 -10.03 14.21
CA ILE A 174 -28.11 -10.49 12.87
C ILE A 174 -26.94 -11.45 12.96
N TYR A 175 -25.98 -11.16 13.83
CA TYR A 175 -24.77 -11.98 13.97
C TYR A 175 -24.80 -12.92 15.19
N GLU A 176 -25.85 -12.85 16.01
CA GLU A 176 -26.09 -13.73 17.20
C GLU A 176 -24.86 -13.75 18.14
N THR A 177 -24.28 -12.58 18.39
CA THR A 177 -23.08 -12.41 19.23
C THR A 177 -23.26 -11.22 20.18
N GLU A 178 -22.50 -11.18 21.26
CA GLU A 178 -22.52 -10.10 22.24
C GLU A 178 -22.13 -8.76 21.61
N GLY A 179 -22.71 -7.68 22.09
CA GLY A 179 -22.33 -6.30 21.73
C GLY A 179 -21.19 -5.76 22.60
N PHE A 180 -21.16 -4.43 22.72
CA PHE A 180 -20.20 -3.69 23.55
C PHE A 180 -20.96 -2.70 24.43
N THR A 181 -20.42 -2.41 25.62
CA THR A 181 -20.87 -1.29 26.44
C THR A 181 -20.10 -0.01 26.08
N VAL A 182 -20.72 1.14 26.35
CA VAL A 182 -20.07 2.45 26.13
C VAL A 182 -18.85 2.58 27.02
N GLU A 183 -18.97 2.18 28.27
CA GLU A 183 -17.94 2.30 29.31
C GLU A 183 -16.68 1.51 28.97
N GLU A 184 -16.82 0.30 28.44
CA GLU A 184 -15.69 -0.55 28.03
C GLU A 184 -14.83 0.16 26.96
N ILE A 185 -15.46 0.68 25.90
CA ILE A 185 -14.73 1.33 24.83
C ILE A 185 -14.26 2.71 25.26
N PHE A 186 -15.12 3.50 25.92
CA PHE A 186 -14.81 4.87 26.31
C PHE A 186 -13.58 4.92 27.24
N ASN A 187 -13.56 4.11 28.30
CA ASN A 187 -12.49 4.16 29.28
C ASN A 187 -11.12 3.82 28.67
N GLU A 188 -11.06 2.80 27.84
CA GLU A 188 -9.80 2.39 27.19
C GLU A 188 -9.37 3.40 26.11
N TYR A 189 -10.28 3.76 25.19
CA TYR A 189 -9.92 4.53 24.01
C TYR A 189 -9.71 6.02 24.29
N PHE A 190 -10.37 6.57 25.30
CA PHE A 190 -10.13 7.94 25.73
C PHE A 190 -8.71 8.11 26.31
N GLU A 191 -8.20 7.11 27.03
CA GLU A 191 -6.81 7.13 27.51
C GLU A 191 -5.81 7.07 26.35
N TYR A 192 -6.06 6.28 25.31
CA TYR A 192 -5.25 6.35 24.08
C TYR A 192 -5.35 7.74 23.43
N GLY A 193 -6.53 8.34 23.40
CA GLY A 193 -6.70 9.71 22.91
C GLY A 193 -5.78 10.70 23.62
N LYS A 194 -5.72 10.66 24.97
CA LYS A 194 -4.84 11.53 25.76
C LYS A 194 -3.37 11.31 25.41
N GLN A 195 -2.92 10.07 25.24
CA GLN A 195 -1.54 9.76 24.84
C GLN A 195 -1.20 10.33 23.46
N LEU A 196 -2.15 10.30 22.52
CA LEU A 196 -1.98 10.76 21.14
C LEU A 196 -2.10 12.27 20.99
N ALA A 197 -2.73 12.98 21.94
CA ALA A 197 -3.04 14.42 21.85
C ALA A 197 -1.83 15.28 21.44
N GLN A 198 -0.64 14.96 21.91
CA GLN A 198 0.61 15.68 21.60
C GLN A 198 1.02 15.63 20.12
N TYR A 199 0.53 14.64 19.36
CA TYR A 199 0.84 14.45 17.95
C TYR A 199 -0.25 14.99 17.02
N VAL A 200 -1.46 15.28 17.57
CA VAL A 200 -2.64 15.61 16.80
C VAL A 200 -2.59 17.07 16.30
N THR A 201 -2.78 17.26 15.01
CA THR A 201 -2.79 18.58 14.38
C THR A 201 -3.62 18.60 13.09
N ASP A 202 -3.77 19.77 12.47
CA ASP A 202 -4.24 19.90 11.09
C ASP A 202 -3.09 19.59 10.13
N THR A 203 -2.99 18.35 9.68
CA THR A 203 -1.92 17.88 8.81
C THR A 203 -1.95 18.49 7.42
N SER A 204 -3.12 18.94 6.94
CA SER A 204 -3.21 19.63 5.65
C SER A 204 -2.48 20.99 5.71
N LYS A 205 -2.60 21.70 6.83
CA LYS A 205 -1.85 22.94 7.06
C LYS A 205 -0.35 22.69 7.18
N VAL A 206 0.07 21.62 7.85
CA VAL A 206 1.49 21.23 7.95
C VAL A 206 2.10 20.97 6.57
N LEU A 207 1.35 20.30 5.68
CA LEU A 207 1.80 20.03 4.30
C LEU A 207 1.85 21.30 3.45
N GLU A 208 0.86 22.18 3.60
CA GLU A 208 0.88 23.49 2.94
C GLU A 208 2.10 24.32 3.35
N ASP A 209 2.40 24.38 4.65
CA ASP A 209 3.56 25.10 5.17
C ASP A 209 4.87 24.48 4.64
N ALA A 210 4.99 23.16 4.62
CA ALA A 210 6.15 22.48 4.05
C ALA A 210 6.33 22.80 2.55
N GLN A 211 5.24 22.86 1.78
CA GLN A 211 5.28 23.27 0.37
C GLN A 211 5.75 24.72 0.22
N ASN A 212 5.22 25.65 1.02
CA ASN A 212 5.57 27.06 1.01
C ASN A 212 7.05 27.30 1.42
N GLU A 213 7.58 26.44 2.28
CA GLU A 213 9.00 26.42 2.69
C GLU A 213 9.90 25.68 1.67
N ASN A 214 9.39 25.25 0.53
CA ASN A 214 10.10 24.50 -0.51
C ASN A 214 10.73 23.19 -0.02
N LYS A 215 10.12 22.52 0.94
CA LYS A 215 10.56 21.22 1.44
C LYS A 215 10.25 20.09 0.46
N ASN A 216 11.09 19.06 0.47
CA ASN A 216 10.86 17.83 -0.27
C ASN A 216 9.82 16.97 0.44
N ILE A 217 8.74 16.61 -0.25
CA ILE A 217 7.61 15.84 0.32
C ILE A 217 7.53 14.49 -0.37
N LEU A 218 7.52 13.41 0.42
CA LEU A 218 7.33 12.04 -0.02
C LEU A 218 5.98 11.52 0.47
N PHE A 219 5.10 11.14 -0.46
CA PHE A 219 3.88 10.43 -0.12
C PHE A 219 4.08 8.92 -0.24
N GLU A 220 3.87 8.22 0.86
CA GLU A 220 4.04 6.78 0.99
C GLU A 220 2.69 6.08 0.82
N GLY A 221 2.47 5.47 -0.34
CA GLY A 221 1.30 4.64 -0.61
C GLY A 221 1.40 3.26 0.04
N ALA A 222 0.26 2.72 0.42
CA ALA A 222 0.12 1.34 0.87
C ALA A 222 -0.68 0.52 -0.16
N GLN A 223 -0.63 -0.80 -0.07
CA GLN A 223 -1.26 -1.74 -1.02
C GLN A 223 -0.78 -1.51 -2.48
N GLY A 224 -1.63 -1.70 -3.45
CA GLY A 224 -1.35 -1.48 -4.87
C GLY A 224 -2.57 -0.94 -5.61
N VAL A 225 -2.36 -0.31 -6.77
CA VAL A 225 -3.43 0.32 -7.56
C VAL A 225 -4.51 -0.68 -7.97
N MET A 226 -4.15 -1.95 -8.22
CA MET A 226 -5.13 -2.99 -8.52
C MET A 226 -6.00 -3.41 -7.33
N LEU A 227 -5.71 -2.89 -6.13
CA LEU A 227 -6.54 -3.00 -4.92
C LEU A 227 -7.31 -1.70 -4.62
N ASP A 228 -7.28 -0.69 -5.49
CA ASP A 228 -8.04 0.55 -5.33
C ASP A 228 -9.55 0.28 -5.35
N ILE A 229 -10.30 0.91 -4.43
CA ILE A 229 -11.75 0.68 -4.30
C ILE A 229 -12.53 1.05 -5.57
N ASP A 230 -12.05 2.05 -6.32
CA ASP A 230 -12.72 2.56 -7.51
C ASP A 230 -12.15 1.98 -8.81
N HIS A 231 -10.84 1.74 -8.85
CA HIS A 231 -10.11 1.39 -10.08
C HIS A 231 -9.47 -0.01 -10.05
N GLY A 232 -9.54 -0.72 -8.93
CA GLY A 232 -8.96 -2.05 -8.77
C GLY A 232 -9.87 -3.20 -9.23
N THR A 233 -9.47 -4.40 -8.85
CA THR A 233 -10.17 -5.67 -9.17
C THR A 233 -11.37 -5.90 -8.24
N TYR A 234 -12.34 -5.00 -8.27
CA TYR A 234 -13.55 -5.10 -7.44
C TYR A 234 -14.27 -6.44 -7.67
N PRO A 235 -14.74 -7.17 -6.62
CA PRO A 235 -14.78 -6.76 -5.20
C PRO A 235 -13.50 -7.09 -4.39
N TYR A 236 -12.47 -7.67 -5.00
CA TYR A 236 -11.21 -8.08 -4.33
C TYR A 236 -10.24 -6.90 -4.22
N VAL A 237 -10.63 -5.91 -3.43
CA VAL A 237 -9.96 -4.62 -3.26
C VAL A 237 -9.85 -4.22 -1.79
N THR A 238 -9.06 -3.20 -1.48
CA THR A 238 -9.09 -2.52 -0.18
C THR A 238 -10.20 -1.46 -0.17
N SER A 239 -10.62 -1.01 1.02
CA SER A 239 -11.66 0.02 1.16
C SER A 239 -11.10 1.45 1.05
N SER A 240 -9.97 1.64 0.40
CA SER A 240 -9.29 2.92 0.24
C SER A 240 -8.75 3.10 -1.17
N ASN A 241 -8.17 4.27 -1.47
CA ASN A 241 -7.61 4.61 -2.78
C ASN A 241 -6.07 4.62 -2.75
N PRO A 242 -5.40 3.48 -3.07
CA PRO A 242 -3.95 3.40 -3.23
C PRO A 242 -3.38 4.17 -4.42
N SER A 243 -4.21 4.53 -5.42
CA SER A 243 -3.80 5.36 -6.55
C SER A 243 -3.30 6.74 -6.09
N ALA A 244 -2.47 7.40 -6.89
CA ALA A 244 -1.90 8.70 -6.52
C ALA A 244 -2.95 9.79 -6.33
N GLY A 245 -4.12 9.69 -6.97
CA GLY A 245 -5.26 10.57 -6.72
C GLY A 245 -5.72 10.59 -5.26
N GLY A 246 -5.46 9.52 -4.52
CA GLY A 246 -5.76 9.41 -3.10
C GLY A 246 -5.05 10.42 -2.20
N ILE A 247 -3.90 10.97 -2.62
CA ILE A 247 -3.14 11.95 -1.82
C ILE A 247 -3.96 13.22 -1.56
N THR A 248 -4.68 13.71 -2.56
CA THR A 248 -5.45 14.95 -2.45
C THR A 248 -6.55 14.84 -1.40
N VAL A 249 -7.33 13.77 -1.47
CA VAL A 249 -8.42 13.53 -0.51
C VAL A 249 -7.88 13.09 0.84
N GLY A 250 -6.86 12.22 0.83
CA GLY A 250 -6.32 11.57 2.03
C GLY A 250 -5.40 12.45 2.88
N ASN A 251 -4.89 13.56 2.35
CA ASN A 251 -4.09 14.52 3.10
C ASN A 251 -4.66 15.94 3.11
N GLY A 252 -5.74 16.20 2.34
CA GLY A 252 -6.25 17.56 2.16
C GLY A 252 -5.20 18.50 1.54
N PHE A 253 -4.41 17.98 0.61
CA PHE A 253 -3.25 18.65 0.02
C PHE A 253 -3.23 18.47 -1.50
N VAL A 254 -3.10 19.54 -2.23
CA VAL A 254 -2.97 19.55 -3.69
C VAL A 254 -1.56 20.00 -4.05
N PRO A 255 -0.73 19.13 -4.65
CA PRO A 255 0.55 19.56 -5.17
C PRO A 255 0.40 20.63 -6.24
N THR A 256 1.06 21.77 -6.08
CA THR A 256 0.98 22.88 -7.06
C THR A 256 2.10 22.85 -8.08
N ASN A 257 3.21 22.21 -7.77
CA ASN A 257 4.38 22.09 -8.65
C ASN A 257 5.13 20.77 -8.36
N GLY A 258 5.88 20.31 -9.35
CA GLY A 258 6.94 19.30 -9.17
C GLY A 258 6.47 17.90 -8.76
N LEU A 259 5.21 17.53 -9.03
CA LEU A 259 4.70 16.19 -8.72
C LEU A 259 5.30 15.13 -9.64
N LYS A 260 5.98 14.15 -9.03
CA LYS A 260 6.37 12.91 -9.68
C LYS A 260 5.62 11.74 -9.04
N VAL A 261 5.08 10.87 -9.86
CA VAL A 261 4.40 9.64 -9.41
C VAL A 261 5.25 8.45 -9.81
N LEU A 262 5.89 7.83 -8.83
CA LEU A 262 6.71 6.65 -9.00
C LEU A 262 5.87 5.39 -8.77
N GLY A 263 5.57 4.68 -9.84
CA GLY A 263 4.96 3.36 -9.80
C GLY A 263 5.99 2.30 -9.43
N ILE A 264 5.70 1.47 -8.43
CA ILE A 264 6.56 0.34 -8.05
C ILE A 264 5.94 -0.95 -8.58
N SER A 265 6.69 -1.69 -9.38
CA SER A 265 6.35 -3.04 -9.84
C SER A 265 7.46 -4.03 -9.49
N LYS A 266 7.13 -5.32 -9.54
CA LYS A 266 8.14 -6.38 -9.69
C LYS A 266 8.38 -6.64 -11.17
N ALA A 267 9.48 -7.28 -11.49
CA ALA A 267 9.77 -7.79 -12.84
C ALA A 267 8.84 -8.96 -13.25
N TYR A 268 7.97 -9.39 -12.38
CA TYR A 268 6.88 -10.35 -12.58
C TYR A 268 5.66 -9.86 -11.80
N THR A 269 4.60 -10.65 -11.74
CA THR A 269 3.41 -10.27 -10.96
C THR A 269 3.23 -11.23 -9.79
N SER A 270 2.92 -10.70 -8.60
CA SER A 270 2.49 -11.52 -7.45
C SER A 270 1.18 -10.98 -6.87
N ARG A 271 0.34 -11.88 -6.34
CA ARG A 271 -0.93 -11.52 -5.74
C ARG A 271 -1.19 -12.34 -4.47
N VAL A 272 -1.71 -11.68 -3.45
CA VAL A 272 -2.25 -12.32 -2.25
C VAL A 272 -3.78 -12.29 -2.34
N GLY A 273 -4.43 -13.37 -1.88
CA GLY A 273 -5.90 -13.48 -1.85
C GLY A 273 -6.52 -13.88 -3.18
N ASP A 274 -7.84 -13.82 -3.18
CA ASP A 274 -8.68 -14.31 -4.27
C ASP A 274 -8.84 -13.26 -5.38
N GLY A 275 -9.61 -13.62 -6.40
CA GLY A 275 -9.91 -12.78 -7.54
C GLY A 275 -9.12 -13.14 -8.80
N PRO A 276 -9.51 -12.56 -9.95
CA PRO A 276 -8.96 -12.92 -11.25
C PRO A 276 -7.49 -12.49 -11.40
N PHE A 277 -6.69 -13.35 -12.04
CA PHE A 277 -5.28 -13.14 -12.28
C PHE A 277 -4.90 -13.75 -13.63
N PRO A 278 -5.13 -13.04 -14.76
CA PRO A 278 -5.00 -13.63 -16.10
C PRO A 278 -3.64 -14.23 -16.41
N THR A 279 -2.56 -13.67 -15.88
CA THR A 279 -1.18 -14.13 -16.15
C THR A 279 -0.67 -15.15 -15.14
N GLU A 280 -1.53 -15.70 -14.27
CA GLU A 280 -1.15 -16.66 -13.21
C GLU A 280 -0.50 -17.92 -13.79
N LEU A 281 0.57 -18.37 -13.13
CA LEU A 281 1.35 -19.55 -13.46
C LEU A 281 1.03 -20.68 -12.49
N PHE A 282 0.78 -21.87 -13.06
CA PHE A 282 0.50 -23.12 -12.32
C PHE A 282 1.54 -24.21 -12.62
N ASP A 283 2.70 -23.82 -13.15
CA ASP A 283 3.78 -24.68 -13.60
C ASP A 283 5.05 -24.51 -12.76
N GLU A 284 6.09 -25.29 -13.10
CA GLU A 284 7.40 -25.24 -12.43
C GLU A 284 8.06 -23.85 -12.48
N ILE A 285 7.74 -23.03 -13.50
CA ILE A 285 8.26 -21.66 -13.61
C ILE A 285 7.67 -20.79 -12.50
N GLY A 286 6.34 -20.87 -12.29
CA GLY A 286 5.68 -20.17 -11.20
C GLY A 286 6.20 -20.57 -9.83
N ASP A 287 6.48 -21.86 -9.63
CA ASP A 287 7.06 -22.37 -8.38
C ASP A 287 8.50 -21.85 -8.20
N THR A 288 9.32 -21.87 -9.26
CA THR A 288 10.69 -21.35 -9.22
C THR A 288 10.73 -19.87 -8.84
N ILE A 289 9.91 -19.04 -9.50
CA ILE A 289 9.80 -17.61 -9.18
C ILE A 289 9.36 -17.39 -7.73
N ARG A 290 8.43 -18.21 -7.24
CA ARG A 290 7.95 -18.15 -5.83
C ARG A 290 9.06 -18.46 -4.84
N GLU A 291 9.82 -19.51 -5.08
CA GLU A 291 10.90 -19.93 -4.17
C GLU A 291 12.07 -18.94 -4.18
N VAL A 292 12.56 -18.57 -5.37
CA VAL A 292 13.67 -17.63 -5.52
C VAL A 292 13.29 -16.23 -5.01
N GLY A 293 12.08 -15.79 -5.31
CA GLY A 293 11.56 -14.49 -4.87
C GLY A 293 11.07 -14.46 -3.41
N HIS A 294 11.11 -15.59 -2.69
CA HIS A 294 10.58 -15.73 -1.34
C HIS A 294 9.13 -15.21 -1.22
N GLU A 295 8.30 -15.56 -2.20
CA GLU A 295 6.94 -15.04 -2.34
C GLU A 295 5.95 -15.72 -1.40
N TYR A 296 6.10 -15.40 -0.12
CA TYR A 296 5.26 -15.86 0.99
C TYR A 296 4.77 -14.69 1.83
N GLY A 297 3.54 -14.78 2.30
CA GLY A 297 2.96 -13.75 3.17
C GLY A 297 3.77 -13.58 4.45
N THR A 298 4.11 -12.35 4.81
CA THR A 298 4.99 -12.04 5.95
C THR A 298 4.43 -12.58 7.27
N VAL A 299 3.11 -12.53 7.46
CA VAL A 299 2.45 -12.98 8.69
C VAL A 299 1.93 -14.42 8.56
N THR A 300 1.19 -14.70 7.50
CA THR A 300 0.48 -15.98 7.33
C THR A 300 1.34 -17.08 6.73
N LYS A 301 2.52 -16.75 6.18
CA LYS A 301 3.38 -17.67 5.44
C LYS A 301 2.69 -18.40 4.27
N ARG A 302 1.51 -17.90 3.84
CA ARG A 302 0.82 -18.44 2.68
C ARG A 302 1.62 -18.13 1.41
N PRO A 303 1.73 -19.08 0.47
CA PRO A 303 2.35 -18.82 -0.83
C PRO A 303 1.55 -17.76 -1.58
N ARG A 304 2.26 -16.82 -2.20
CA ARG A 304 1.66 -15.86 -3.13
C ARG A 304 1.43 -16.53 -4.48
N ARG A 305 0.36 -16.13 -5.14
CA ARG A 305 0.09 -16.46 -6.54
C ARG A 305 1.09 -15.70 -7.41
N ILE A 306 1.66 -16.35 -8.39
CA ILE A 306 2.71 -15.82 -9.26
C ILE A 306 2.20 -15.78 -10.70
N GLY A 307 2.57 -14.75 -11.43
CA GLY A 307 2.26 -14.61 -12.87
C GLY A 307 3.34 -13.83 -13.61
N TRP A 308 3.32 -13.91 -14.92
CA TRP A 308 4.17 -13.10 -15.77
C TRP A 308 3.85 -11.60 -15.62
N PHE A 309 4.80 -10.76 -15.99
CA PHE A 309 4.60 -9.30 -16.03
C PHE A 309 3.45 -8.95 -16.98
N ASP A 310 2.50 -8.14 -16.48
CA ASP A 310 1.26 -7.82 -17.17
C ASP A 310 1.18 -6.35 -17.53
N THR A 311 1.38 -6.04 -18.83
CA THR A 311 1.37 -4.65 -19.27
C THR A 311 -0.04 -4.07 -19.40
N VAL A 312 -1.09 -4.90 -19.48
CA VAL A 312 -2.48 -4.42 -19.47
C VAL A 312 -2.78 -3.83 -18.08
N VAL A 313 -2.40 -4.56 -17.01
CA VAL A 313 -2.46 -4.09 -15.62
C VAL A 313 -1.61 -2.83 -15.44
N MET A 314 -0.37 -2.84 -15.95
CA MET A 314 0.55 -1.72 -15.75
C MET A 314 0.10 -0.44 -16.47
N ARG A 315 -0.41 -0.53 -17.70
CA ARG A 315 -0.98 0.62 -18.42
C ARG A 315 -2.20 1.19 -17.68
N HIS A 316 -3.09 0.32 -17.18
CA HIS A 316 -4.21 0.74 -16.37
C HIS A 316 -3.75 1.50 -15.11
N SER A 317 -2.82 0.91 -14.36
CA SER A 317 -2.27 1.51 -13.15
C SER A 317 -1.56 2.84 -13.43
N ALA A 318 -0.79 2.92 -14.51
CA ALA A 318 -0.10 4.14 -14.93
C ALA A 318 -1.09 5.26 -15.24
N ARG A 319 -2.14 4.95 -16.00
CA ARG A 319 -3.19 5.91 -16.38
C ARG A 319 -3.95 6.46 -15.18
N VAL A 320 -4.46 5.58 -14.31
CA VAL A 320 -5.32 6.01 -13.17
C VAL A 320 -4.53 6.68 -12.05
N SER A 321 -3.21 6.48 -12.00
CA SER A 321 -2.32 7.15 -11.04
C SER A 321 -1.55 8.33 -11.65
N GLY A 322 -1.57 8.51 -12.97
CA GLY A 322 -0.75 9.52 -13.63
C GLY A 322 0.74 9.28 -13.42
N MET A 323 1.21 8.02 -13.54
CA MET A 323 2.60 7.67 -13.30
C MET A 323 3.53 8.38 -14.28
N THR A 324 4.53 9.04 -13.72
CA THR A 324 5.60 9.70 -14.50
C THR A 324 6.85 8.85 -14.59
N ASN A 325 7.06 7.98 -13.62
CA ASN A 325 8.26 7.18 -13.44
C ASN A 325 7.88 5.77 -12.95
N LEU A 326 8.71 4.78 -13.29
CA LEU A 326 8.54 3.38 -12.90
C LEU A 326 9.78 2.86 -12.19
N SER A 327 9.57 2.05 -11.16
CA SER A 327 10.59 1.21 -10.53
C SER A 327 10.27 -0.25 -10.81
N VAL A 328 11.23 -0.99 -11.37
CA VAL A 328 11.11 -2.44 -11.59
C VAL A 328 11.99 -3.18 -10.58
N ASN A 329 11.36 -3.82 -9.62
CA ASN A 329 12.01 -4.54 -8.54
C ASN A 329 12.12 -6.05 -8.82
N CYS A 330 13.01 -6.74 -8.09
CA CYS A 330 13.14 -8.19 -8.13
C CYS A 330 13.52 -8.73 -9.52
N LEU A 331 14.37 -8.02 -10.27
CA LEU A 331 14.84 -8.47 -11.58
C LEU A 331 15.72 -9.73 -11.45
N ASP A 332 16.47 -9.83 -10.37
CA ASP A 332 17.30 -10.98 -9.99
C ASP A 332 16.53 -12.30 -9.89
N VAL A 333 15.26 -12.24 -9.57
CA VAL A 333 14.39 -13.43 -9.43
C VAL A 333 14.15 -14.15 -10.77
N LEU A 334 14.32 -13.45 -11.88
CA LEU A 334 14.16 -14.01 -13.22
C LEU A 334 15.48 -14.61 -13.80
N SER A 335 16.59 -14.49 -13.07
CA SER A 335 17.87 -15.10 -13.45
C SER A 335 17.74 -16.64 -13.49
N GLY A 336 18.36 -17.27 -14.50
CA GLY A 336 18.28 -18.71 -14.73
C GLY A 336 17.08 -19.18 -15.56
N LEU A 337 16.15 -18.29 -15.91
CA LEU A 337 15.05 -18.61 -16.81
C LEU A 337 15.53 -18.54 -18.28
N LYS A 338 15.21 -19.56 -19.09
CA LYS A 338 15.56 -19.59 -20.51
C LYS A 338 14.76 -18.59 -21.34
N GLU A 339 13.51 -18.39 -20.97
CA GLU A 339 12.55 -17.49 -21.62
C GLU A 339 11.79 -16.72 -20.56
N ILE A 340 11.51 -15.44 -20.84
CA ILE A 340 10.69 -14.57 -20.01
C ILE A 340 9.53 -14.07 -20.87
N LYS A 341 8.31 -14.08 -20.32
CA LYS A 341 7.12 -13.64 -21.04
C LYS A 341 6.56 -12.35 -20.47
N ILE A 342 6.10 -11.47 -21.35
CA ILE A 342 5.37 -10.26 -21.01
C ILE A 342 3.99 -10.35 -21.63
N CYS A 343 2.94 -10.19 -20.82
CA CYS A 343 1.58 -10.11 -21.31
C CYS A 343 1.34 -8.73 -21.95
N THR A 344 0.99 -8.72 -23.23
CA THR A 344 0.79 -7.49 -24.01
C THR A 344 -0.69 -7.12 -24.19
N ALA A 345 -1.57 -8.13 -24.16
CA ALA A 345 -3.01 -7.99 -24.32
C ALA A 345 -3.72 -9.22 -23.76
N TYR A 346 -5.04 -9.19 -23.71
CA TYR A 346 -5.87 -10.36 -23.41
C TYR A 346 -6.73 -10.76 -24.60
N ASP A 347 -6.90 -12.05 -24.82
CA ASP A 347 -7.94 -12.59 -25.71
C ASP A 347 -9.19 -12.90 -24.85
N TYR A 348 -10.27 -12.21 -25.15
CA TYR A 348 -11.59 -12.50 -24.61
C TYR A 348 -12.51 -12.99 -25.73
N LYS A 349 -12.66 -14.31 -25.87
CA LYS A 349 -13.56 -14.93 -26.87
C LYS A 349 -13.30 -14.48 -28.31
N GLY A 350 -12.05 -14.23 -28.67
CA GLY A 350 -11.60 -13.77 -29.98
C GLY A 350 -11.53 -12.25 -30.13
N GLU A 351 -11.90 -11.49 -29.12
CA GLU A 351 -11.68 -10.04 -29.04
C GLU A 351 -10.37 -9.73 -28.28
N ILE A 352 -9.53 -8.90 -28.89
CA ILE A 352 -8.24 -8.51 -28.29
C ILE A 352 -8.44 -7.27 -27.43
N LEU A 353 -8.25 -7.43 -26.13
CA LEU A 353 -8.37 -6.36 -25.14
C LEU A 353 -6.97 -5.85 -24.74
N THR A 354 -6.73 -4.57 -24.98
CA THR A 354 -5.49 -3.87 -24.58
C THR A 354 -5.69 -3.05 -23.29
N GLU A 355 -6.94 -2.83 -22.89
CA GLU A 355 -7.34 -2.15 -21.68
C GLU A 355 -7.86 -3.14 -20.63
N TYR A 356 -7.64 -2.84 -19.34
CA TYR A 356 -8.09 -3.70 -18.25
C TYR A 356 -9.61 -3.66 -18.11
N PRO A 357 -10.33 -4.81 -18.24
CA PRO A 357 -11.79 -4.82 -18.15
C PRO A 357 -12.28 -4.59 -16.72
N ALA A 358 -13.35 -3.83 -16.55
CA ALA A 358 -13.96 -3.61 -15.23
C ALA A 358 -14.86 -4.78 -14.76
N ASN A 359 -15.29 -5.65 -15.68
CA ASN A 359 -16.20 -6.75 -15.37
C ASN A 359 -15.41 -8.00 -14.97
N GLU A 360 -15.64 -8.49 -13.75
CA GLU A 360 -14.97 -9.65 -13.17
C GLU A 360 -15.07 -10.92 -14.06
N ASN A 361 -16.25 -11.18 -14.64
CA ASN A 361 -16.44 -12.36 -15.50
C ASN A 361 -15.66 -12.26 -16.80
N ILE A 362 -15.52 -11.05 -17.34
CA ILE A 362 -14.66 -10.84 -18.52
C ILE A 362 -13.21 -11.16 -18.16
N ILE A 363 -12.71 -10.61 -17.05
CA ILE A 363 -11.33 -10.85 -16.62
C ILE A 363 -11.05 -12.32 -16.35
N LYS A 364 -11.99 -13.05 -15.73
CA LYS A 364 -11.89 -14.50 -15.48
C LYS A 364 -11.76 -15.33 -16.77
N ASP A 365 -12.45 -14.91 -17.83
CA ASP A 365 -12.44 -15.59 -19.12
C ASP A 365 -11.29 -15.14 -20.04
N CYS A 366 -10.56 -14.08 -19.67
CA CYS A 366 -9.43 -13.57 -20.44
C CYS A 366 -8.27 -14.56 -20.49
N LYS A 367 -7.71 -14.74 -21.67
CA LYS A 367 -6.47 -15.49 -21.89
C LYS A 367 -5.35 -14.49 -22.21
N PRO A 368 -4.21 -14.54 -21.50
CA PRO A 368 -3.12 -13.61 -21.77
C PRO A 368 -2.45 -13.91 -23.11
N ILE A 369 -2.15 -12.84 -23.83
CA ILE A 369 -1.33 -12.87 -25.07
C ILE A 369 0.06 -12.42 -24.68
N TYR A 370 1.06 -13.26 -24.98
CA TYR A 370 2.42 -13.03 -24.54
C TYR A 370 3.36 -12.68 -25.70
N GLU A 371 4.25 -11.74 -25.44
CA GLU A 371 5.53 -11.62 -26.15
C GLU A 371 6.57 -12.41 -25.33
N THR A 372 7.35 -13.26 -26.01
CA THR A 372 8.41 -14.08 -25.39
C THR A 372 9.76 -13.47 -25.72
N LEU A 373 10.54 -13.24 -24.67
CA LEU A 373 11.91 -12.73 -24.74
C LEU A 373 12.90 -13.78 -24.28
N PRO A 374 14.15 -13.77 -24.78
CA PRO A 374 15.21 -14.61 -24.23
C PRO A 374 15.45 -14.25 -22.75
N GLY A 375 15.64 -15.27 -21.92
CA GLY A 375 16.07 -15.09 -20.54
C GLY A 375 17.55 -14.80 -20.40
N PHE A 376 18.03 -14.77 -19.17
CA PHE A 376 19.43 -14.59 -18.80
C PHE A 376 19.81 -15.51 -17.64
N ASP A 377 21.03 -16.05 -17.67
CA ASP A 377 21.49 -17.02 -16.67
C ASP A 377 22.41 -16.40 -15.62
N GLU A 378 22.88 -15.17 -15.84
CA GLU A 378 23.85 -14.51 -15.01
C GLU A 378 23.26 -14.09 -13.65
N ASP A 379 24.06 -14.24 -12.58
CA ASP A 379 23.77 -13.61 -11.31
C ASP A 379 23.98 -12.10 -11.40
N ILE A 380 22.89 -11.35 -11.29
CA ILE A 380 22.89 -9.89 -11.40
C ILE A 380 22.88 -9.17 -10.05
N THR A 381 22.96 -9.90 -8.93
CA THR A 381 22.89 -9.32 -7.57
C THR A 381 24.05 -8.37 -7.25
N GLY A 382 25.18 -8.53 -7.93
CA GLY A 382 26.39 -7.70 -7.79
C GLY A 382 26.48 -6.51 -8.76
N VAL A 383 25.56 -6.37 -9.71
CA VAL A 383 25.52 -5.29 -10.70
C VAL A 383 25.39 -3.92 -10.04
N LYS A 384 26.07 -2.90 -10.57
CA LYS A 384 26.06 -1.54 -10.02
C LYS A 384 25.43 -0.50 -10.95
N SER A 385 25.27 -0.83 -12.22
CA SER A 385 24.70 0.07 -13.22
C SER A 385 23.90 -0.69 -14.28
N LEU A 386 23.10 0.03 -15.06
CA LEU A 386 22.33 -0.54 -16.15
C LEU A 386 23.24 -1.21 -17.21
N ASP A 387 24.41 -0.61 -17.47
CA ASP A 387 25.36 -1.11 -18.49
C ASP A 387 26.02 -2.44 -18.10
N GLU A 388 26.06 -2.75 -16.78
CA GLU A 388 26.59 -4.02 -16.29
C GLU A 388 25.56 -5.16 -16.34
N LEU A 389 24.27 -4.86 -16.58
CA LEU A 389 23.27 -5.90 -16.76
C LEU A 389 23.54 -6.72 -18.04
N PRO A 390 23.25 -8.04 -18.03
CA PRO A 390 23.19 -8.85 -19.24
C PRO A 390 22.30 -8.20 -20.31
N GLU A 391 22.67 -8.38 -21.58
CA GLU A 391 21.93 -7.79 -22.69
C GLU A 391 20.42 -8.14 -22.65
N ASN A 392 20.08 -9.38 -22.35
CA ASN A 392 18.70 -9.82 -22.29
C ASN A 392 17.94 -9.20 -21.11
N ALA A 393 18.58 -8.99 -19.96
CA ALA A 393 17.99 -8.30 -18.81
C ALA A 393 17.71 -6.81 -19.15
N ARG A 394 18.62 -6.14 -19.85
CA ARG A 394 18.39 -4.77 -20.35
C ARG A 394 17.23 -4.70 -21.33
N LYS A 395 17.23 -5.59 -22.34
CA LYS A 395 16.14 -5.67 -23.31
C LYS A 395 14.78 -5.93 -22.68
N TYR A 396 14.76 -6.70 -21.57
CA TYR A 396 13.54 -6.91 -20.81
C TYR A 396 13.02 -5.61 -20.17
N LEU A 397 13.91 -4.82 -19.55
CA LEU A 397 13.53 -3.51 -18.97
C LEU A 397 13.10 -2.53 -20.09
N GLU A 398 13.84 -2.45 -21.19
CA GLU A 398 13.49 -1.61 -22.34
C GLU A 398 12.12 -1.98 -22.91
N LYS A 399 11.81 -3.28 -23.00
CA LYS A 399 10.51 -3.75 -23.48
C LYS A 399 9.38 -3.40 -22.51
N ILE A 400 9.60 -3.48 -21.20
CA ILE A 400 8.63 -3.01 -20.20
C ILE A 400 8.36 -1.52 -20.39
N GLU A 401 9.40 -0.70 -20.50
CA GLU A 401 9.28 0.74 -20.71
C GLU A 401 8.49 1.06 -21.99
N GLU A 402 8.84 0.39 -23.11
CA GLU A 402 8.12 0.51 -24.40
C GLU A 402 6.63 0.19 -24.26
N LEU A 403 6.30 -0.97 -23.66
CA LEU A 403 4.93 -1.48 -23.63
C LEU A 403 4.04 -0.78 -22.58
N VAL A 404 4.61 -0.30 -21.50
CA VAL A 404 3.89 0.45 -20.46
C VAL A 404 3.77 1.93 -20.80
N GLY A 405 4.74 2.47 -21.54
CA GLY A 405 4.81 3.90 -21.90
C GLY A 405 5.20 4.81 -20.73
N VAL A 406 5.87 4.28 -19.72
CA VAL A 406 6.36 5.03 -18.55
C VAL A 406 7.84 4.74 -18.36
N LYS A 407 8.64 5.80 -18.23
CA LYS A 407 10.10 5.71 -18.09
C LYS A 407 10.49 4.94 -16.83
N ILE A 408 11.38 3.97 -16.98
CA ILE A 408 12.00 3.28 -15.85
C ILE A 408 13.10 4.17 -15.29
N SER A 409 12.92 4.61 -14.05
CA SER A 409 13.85 5.48 -13.34
C SER A 409 14.60 4.77 -12.23
N VAL A 410 14.10 3.60 -11.84
CA VAL A 410 14.70 2.76 -10.79
C VAL A 410 14.57 1.29 -11.20
N PHE A 411 15.60 0.50 -10.95
CA PHE A 411 15.48 -0.96 -10.97
C PHE A 411 16.19 -1.57 -9.77
N SER A 412 15.87 -2.81 -9.41
CA SER A 412 16.58 -3.49 -8.34
C SER A 412 16.94 -4.93 -8.70
N THR A 413 18.12 -5.33 -8.26
CA THR A 413 18.77 -6.62 -8.51
C THR A 413 18.92 -7.45 -7.24
N GLY A 414 18.11 -7.20 -6.22
CA GLY A 414 18.11 -7.96 -4.96
C GLY A 414 17.36 -7.24 -3.84
N PRO A 415 17.24 -7.89 -2.67
CA PRO A 415 16.47 -7.39 -1.55
C PRO A 415 17.16 -6.26 -0.77
N ASP A 416 18.49 -6.13 -0.89
CA ASP A 416 19.25 -5.12 -0.16
C ASP A 416 19.07 -3.73 -0.76
N ARG A 417 19.20 -2.70 0.09
CA ARG A 417 19.12 -1.31 -0.33
C ARG A 417 20.20 -0.94 -1.34
N THR A 418 21.41 -1.48 -1.19
CA THR A 418 22.55 -1.26 -2.08
C THR A 418 22.35 -1.87 -3.48
N GLN A 419 21.36 -2.74 -3.63
CA GLN A 419 20.95 -3.36 -4.90
C GLN A 419 19.78 -2.59 -5.55
N THR A 420 19.59 -1.33 -5.20
CA THR A 420 18.63 -0.41 -5.81
C THR A 420 19.40 0.62 -6.63
N HIS A 421 19.10 0.71 -7.92
CA HIS A 421 19.84 1.50 -8.89
C HIS A 421 18.97 2.62 -9.44
N LEU A 422 19.38 3.87 -9.23
CA LEU A 422 18.73 5.04 -9.81
C LEU A 422 19.28 5.30 -11.20
N LEU A 423 18.40 5.43 -12.18
CA LEU A 423 18.75 5.87 -13.54
C LEU A 423 18.64 7.37 -13.73
N GLU A 424 17.90 8.04 -12.83
CA GLU A 424 17.78 9.49 -12.78
C GLU A 424 17.52 9.97 -11.35
N ASP A 425 17.86 11.21 -11.08
CA ASP A 425 17.56 11.85 -9.79
C ASP A 425 16.08 12.27 -9.73
N LEU A 426 15.30 11.58 -8.93
CA LEU A 426 13.86 11.86 -8.75
C LEU A 426 13.59 13.15 -7.96
N TRP A 427 14.56 13.68 -7.22
CA TRP A 427 14.41 14.89 -6.41
C TRP A 427 14.79 16.19 -7.13
N ASN A 428 15.30 16.10 -8.35
CA ASN A 428 15.67 17.27 -9.18
C ASN A 428 14.62 17.61 -10.23
#